data_f7de9a523e8576fd74b0eb8407af8f1f
#
_entry.id   f7de9a523e8576fd74b0eb8407af8f1f
#
_cell.length_a   1.000
_cell.length_b   1.000
_cell.length_c   1.000
_cell.angle_alpha   90.00
_cell.angle_beta   90.00
_cell.angle_gamma   90.00
#
_symmetry.space_group_name_H-M   'P 1'
#
loop_
_entity.id
_entity.type
_entity.pdbx_description
1 polymer ?
#
loop_
_entity_poly.entity_id
_entity_poly.type
_entity_poly.pdbx_seq_one_letter_code
_entity_poly.pdbx_strand_id
1 'polypeptide(L)'
;MTSLQHLQNFRQQLYELFPSRRDAIFELIDSISSYANNCKSIVELSQALCFTREYTSITDAISDGLNKYDFSGVTKLIFKHCCVKTSHKYHLFGTDVTACPRPHAKKLDDRSIVHAPTYTPGQKPIALGHQYSVASWLPSNKDDRDKHWIVPLAGDRVPTSQKPSEFGMTQLTKLIVDLDLQNELVVSVSDSAYGSENCRTQAKTISNLVHIYRLPGHRNLYCKLGEHKNNQKKYGDTMSLKKKEGHNDPDDTDTTTYKSCKGRLYHVSISRWHDMMVRGTRTFKAYEHPFDLLKVEIRPMLDDGSYGDVIGKPMWLVAYGERRREISTLDIYNNYAQRFDLEHYFRFGKNNMLLTKYQTPSVENEEVFFMLCLVAYAQMYLARNDAELVLTKWEQYGYDHNQCGTDTLSPTKVQRSFQSVLEKTSTPAKASKKRGINAGRKAGESACSRENKAIIFKTQPSKSKPCVKLSGFEKKDKISNMQSLAEAAKSLPKVLKRMGLTVAEFTEVLKNASASP
;
A
#
# COMPACT_ATOMS: atom_id res chain seq x y z
N MET A 1 -24.91 -21.66 -6.85
CA MET A 1 -24.95 -20.20 -7.19
C MET A 1 -23.87 -19.99 -8.22
N THR A 2 -24.21 -19.43 -9.38
CA THR A 2 -23.21 -19.10 -10.41
C THR A 2 -22.33 -17.93 -9.94
N SER A 3 -21.17 -17.73 -10.56
CA SER A 3 -20.28 -16.60 -10.22
C SER A 3 -20.99 -15.27 -10.42
N LEU A 4 -21.73 -15.08 -11.50
CA LEU A 4 -22.55 -13.87 -11.73
C LEU A 4 -23.64 -13.66 -10.68
N GLN A 5 -24.31 -14.71 -10.22
CA GLN A 5 -25.29 -14.62 -9.12
C GLN A 5 -24.60 -14.20 -7.80
N HIS A 6 -23.38 -14.68 -7.57
CA HIS A 6 -22.59 -14.28 -6.41
C HIS A 6 -22.23 -12.79 -6.46
N LEU A 7 -21.78 -12.31 -7.62
CA LEU A 7 -21.51 -10.88 -7.83
C LEU A 7 -22.79 -10.03 -7.67
N GLN A 8 -23.93 -10.46 -8.24
CA GLN A 8 -25.21 -9.76 -8.07
C GLN A 8 -25.61 -9.65 -6.60
N ASN A 9 -25.48 -10.73 -5.83
CA ASN A 9 -25.77 -10.75 -4.41
C ASN A 9 -24.87 -9.80 -3.62
N PHE A 10 -23.56 -9.81 -3.89
CA PHE A 10 -22.62 -8.85 -3.31
C PHE A 10 -23.03 -7.40 -3.63
N ARG A 11 -23.33 -7.10 -4.89
CA ARG A 11 -23.73 -5.76 -5.34
C ARG A 11 -25.01 -5.27 -4.66
N GLN A 12 -26.00 -6.15 -4.50
CA GLN A 12 -27.26 -5.83 -3.82
C GLN A 12 -27.02 -5.52 -2.32
N GLN A 13 -26.27 -6.37 -1.62
CA GLN A 13 -25.91 -6.15 -0.21
C GLN A 13 -25.08 -4.89 -0.03
N LEU A 14 -24.14 -4.62 -0.92
CA LEU A 14 -23.33 -3.39 -0.91
C LEU A 14 -24.19 -2.14 -1.06
N TYR A 15 -25.15 -2.15 -1.98
CA TYR A 15 -26.09 -1.03 -2.19
C TYR A 15 -26.93 -0.74 -0.94
N GLU A 16 -27.35 -1.77 -0.23
CA GLU A 16 -28.16 -1.64 1.00
C GLU A 16 -27.37 -1.05 2.18
N LEU A 17 -26.06 -1.21 2.21
CA LEU A 17 -25.21 -0.63 3.25
C LEU A 17 -25.10 0.89 3.19
N PHE A 18 -25.31 1.51 2.04
CA PHE A 18 -25.17 2.95 1.92
C PHE A 18 -26.40 3.69 2.45
N PRO A 19 -26.23 4.64 3.39
CA PRO A 19 -27.38 5.27 4.08
C PRO A 19 -28.12 6.27 3.21
N SER A 20 -27.40 7.07 2.43
CA SER A 20 -27.97 8.15 1.60
C SER A 20 -27.26 8.22 0.25
N ARG A 21 -27.86 8.89 -0.74
CA ARG A 21 -27.34 9.03 -2.12
C ARG A 21 -26.82 7.73 -2.73
N ARG A 22 -27.32 6.59 -2.24
CA ARG A 22 -26.84 5.24 -2.59
C ARG A 22 -26.76 4.98 -4.08
N ASP A 23 -27.73 5.52 -4.85
CA ASP A 23 -27.72 5.35 -6.31
C ASP A 23 -26.50 6.02 -6.96
N ALA A 24 -26.18 7.25 -6.55
CA ALA A 24 -25.03 7.98 -7.10
C ALA A 24 -23.70 7.37 -6.64
N ILE A 25 -23.62 6.89 -5.39
CA ILE A 25 -22.45 6.18 -4.88
C ILE A 25 -22.22 4.90 -5.68
N PHE A 26 -23.28 4.17 -5.96
CA PHE A 26 -23.21 2.89 -6.65
C PHE A 26 -22.79 3.07 -8.12
N GLU A 27 -23.38 4.04 -8.83
CA GLU A 27 -22.96 4.40 -10.18
C GLU A 27 -21.51 4.90 -10.22
N LEU A 28 -21.04 5.60 -9.17
CA LEU A 28 -19.64 6.02 -9.05
C LEU A 28 -18.70 4.81 -8.91
N ILE A 29 -19.04 3.83 -8.08
CA ILE A 29 -18.26 2.58 -7.94
C ILE A 29 -18.20 1.84 -9.28
N ASP A 30 -19.32 1.73 -9.98
CA ASP A 30 -19.39 1.11 -11.30
C ASP A 30 -18.52 1.85 -12.34
N SER A 31 -18.55 3.19 -12.31
CA SER A 31 -17.71 4.02 -13.19
C SER A 31 -16.23 3.87 -12.90
N ILE A 32 -15.82 3.74 -11.62
CA ILE A 32 -14.43 3.46 -11.25
C ILE A 32 -14.02 2.09 -11.79
N SER A 33 -14.89 1.08 -11.70
CA SER A 33 -14.58 -0.29 -12.13
C SER A 33 -14.51 -0.45 -13.65
N SER A 34 -15.30 0.34 -14.41
CA SER A 34 -15.46 0.15 -15.87
C SER A 34 -14.76 1.20 -16.73
N TYR A 35 -14.54 2.43 -16.22
CA TYR A 35 -14.19 3.57 -17.06
C TYR A 35 -13.00 4.40 -16.57
N ALA A 36 -12.59 4.27 -15.30
CA ALA A 36 -11.56 5.14 -14.71
C ALA A 36 -10.20 5.11 -15.42
N ASN A 37 -9.88 4.02 -16.13
CA ASN A 37 -8.67 3.92 -16.96
C ASN A 37 -8.63 4.90 -18.15
N ASN A 38 -9.79 5.45 -18.55
CA ASN A 38 -9.91 6.44 -19.61
C ASN A 38 -9.91 7.88 -19.07
N CYS A 39 -9.89 8.05 -17.74
CA CYS A 39 -10.05 9.34 -17.07
C CYS A 39 -8.72 9.88 -16.53
N LYS A 40 -8.59 11.21 -16.54
CA LYS A 40 -7.50 11.95 -15.88
C LYS A 40 -7.94 12.57 -14.56
N SER A 41 -9.25 12.78 -14.40
CA SER A 41 -9.88 13.35 -13.21
C SER A 41 -11.15 12.60 -12.84
N ILE A 42 -11.59 12.71 -11.58
CA ILE A 42 -12.80 12.03 -11.13
C ILE A 42 -14.08 12.59 -11.78
N VAL A 43 -14.07 13.84 -12.24
CA VAL A 43 -15.21 14.46 -12.94
C VAL A 43 -15.51 13.72 -14.24
N GLU A 44 -14.50 13.22 -14.92
CA GLU A 44 -14.64 12.46 -16.16
C GLU A 44 -15.31 11.09 -15.97
N LEU A 45 -15.41 10.59 -14.74
CA LEU A 45 -16.18 9.37 -14.42
C LEU A 45 -17.67 9.53 -14.75
N SER A 46 -18.18 10.78 -14.79
CA SER A 46 -19.55 11.05 -15.25
C SER A 46 -19.81 10.75 -16.73
N GLN A 47 -18.76 10.48 -17.51
CA GLN A 47 -18.87 10.09 -18.92
C GLN A 47 -19.01 8.58 -19.11
N ALA A 48 -18.90 7.79 -18.03
CA ALA A 48 -19.12 6.35 -18.08
C ALA A 48 -20.57 6.02 -18.45
N LEU A 49 -20.78 4.98 -19.27
CA LEU A 49 -22.13 4.56 -19.70
C LEU A 49 -23.03 4.18 -18.52
N CYS A 50 -22.44 3.69 -17.43
CA CYS A 50 -23.18 3.33 -16.21
C CYS A 50 -23.51 4.51 -15.31
N PHE A 51 -23.01 5.74 -15.59
CA PHE A 51 -23.26 6.94 -14.80
C PHE A 51 -24.37 7.77 -15.46
N THR A 52 -25.59 7.73 -14.90
CA THR A 52 -26.77 8.36 -15.50
C THR A 52 -27.08 9.74 -14.92
N ARG A 53 -26.15 10.30 -14.10
CA ARG A 53 -26.34 11.55 -13.34
C ARG A 53 -25.39 12.63 -13.83
N GLU A 54 -25.64 13.86 -13.40
CA GLU A 54 -24.71 14.95 -13.64
C GLU A 54 -23.40 14.79 -12.84
N TYR A 55 -22.30 15.32 -13.35
CA TYR A 55 -20.99 15.25 -12.72
C TYR A 55 -20.94 15.75 -11.27
N THR A 56 -21.80 16.72 -10.91
CA THR A 56 -21.92 17.22 -9.53
C THR A 56 -22.34 16.14 -8.55
N SER A 57 -23.10 15.13 -9.01
CA SER A 57 -23.54 14.00 -8.20
C SER A 57 -22.38 13.16 -7.69
N ILE A 58 -21.22 13.17 -8.35
CA ILE A 58 -19.99 12.53 -7.87
C ILE A 58 -19.52 13.17 -6.57
N THR A 59 -19.41 14.50 -6.54
CA THR A 59 -19.00 15.23 -5.33
C THR A 59 -20.04 15.07 -4.22
N ASP A 60 -21.31 15.20 -4.56
CA ASP A 60 -22.42 15.05 -3.61
C ASP A 60 -22.48 13.63 -3.01
N ALA A 61 -22.18 12.58 -3.79
CA ALA A 61 -22.12 11.21 -3.31
C ALA A 61 -21.02 11.04 -2.24
N ILE A 62 -19.86 11.65 -2.47
CA ILE A 62 -18.72 11.58 -1.57
C ILE A 62 -18.95 12.45 -0.33
N SER A 63 -19.32 13.75 -0.52
CA SER A 63 -19.39 14.72 0.57
C SER A 63 -20.62 14.59 1.45
N ASP A 64 -21.79 14.33 0.86
CA ASP A 64 -23.06 14.27 1.58
C ASP A 64 -23.51 12.82 1.82
N GLY A 65 -23.22 11.93 0.85
CA GLY A 65 -23.63 10.53 0.92
C GLY A 65 -22.83 9.71 1.93
N LEU A 66 -21.54 9.95 2.01
CA LEU A 66 -20.58 9.16 2.80
C LEU A 66 -19.81 10.00 3.83
N ASN A 67 -20.28 11.19 4.18
CA ASN A 67 -19.64 12.00 5.21
C ASN A 67 -19.59 11.25 6.55
N LYS A 68 -18.36 11.02 7.06
CA LYS A 68 -18.11 10.25 8.30
C LYS A 68 -18.72 8.84 8.29
N TYR A 69 -18.88 8.27 7.11
CA TYR A 69 -19.41 6.90 6.98
C TYR A 69 -18.43 5.87 7.52
N ASP A 70 -18.93 4.95 8.33
CA ASP A 70 -18.17 3.80 8.82
C ASP A 70 -18.17 2.67 7.77
N PHE A 71 -17.03 2.44 7.14
CA PHE A 71 -16.84 1.38 6.16
C PHE A 71 -16.69 -0.04 6.74
N SER A 72 -16.79 -0.22 8.07
CA SER A 72 -16.61 -1.53 8.71
C SER A 72 -17.58 -2.59 8.16
N GLY A 73 -18.84 -2.21 7.93
CA GLY A 73 -19.84 -3.09 7.31
C GLY A 73 -19.47 -3.48 5.88
N VAL A 74 -18.93 -2.55 5.10
CA VAL A 74 -18.44 -2.80 3.74
C VAL A 74 -17.22 -3.72 3.75
N THR A 75 -16.28 -3.50 4.65
CA THR A 75 -15.10 -4.37 4.85
C THR A 75 -15.51 -5.81 5.19
N LYS A 76 -16.46 -5.99 6.12
CA LYS A 76 -17.00 -7.32 6.45
C LYS A 76 -17.69 -7.98 5.25
N LEU A 77 -18.43 -7.22 4.47
CA LEU A 77 -19.08 -7.71 3.26
C LEU A 77 -18.05 -8.16 2.21
N ILE A 78 -17.03 -7.36 1.95
CA ILE A 78 -15.93 -7.72 1.03
C ILE A 78 -15.25 -9.00 1.52
N PHE A 79 -14.90 -9.06 2.80
CA PHE A 79 -14.24 -10.23 3.38
C PHE A 79 -15.08 -11.50 3.21
N LYS A 80 -16.37 -11.43 3.53
CA LYS A 80 -17.33 -12.54 3.39
C LYS A 80 -17.41 -13.09 1.96
N HIS A 81 -17.41 -12.21 0.97
CA HIS A 81 -17.63 -12.61 -0.42
C HIS A 81 -16.34 -12.92 -1.19
N CYS A 82 -15.22 -12.28 -0.83
CA CYS A 82 -13.97 -12.37 -1.59
C CYS A 82 -12.92 -13.27 -0.93
N CYS A 83 -12.87 -13.35 0.40
CA CYS A 83 -11.72 -13.90 1.11
C CYS A 83 -11.94 -15.36 1.53
N VAL A 84 -12.06 -16.24 0.56
CA VAL A 84 -12.27 -17.69 0.80
C VAL A 84 -10.90 -18.38 0.82
N LYS A 85 -10.60 -19.05 1.95
CA LYS A 85 -9.40 -19.92 2.06
C LYS A 85 -9.56 -21.11 1.12
N THR A 86 -8.58 -21.31 0.25
CA THR A 86 -8.59 -22.43 -0.70
C THR A 86 -7.45 -23.43 -0.45
N SER A 87 -6.19 -22.96 -0.49
CA SER A 87 -5.01 -23.81 -0.36
C SER A 87 -4.36 -23.74 1.02
N HIS A 88 -4.48 -22.59 1.72
CA HIS A 88 -3.88 -22.40 3.05
C HIS A 88 -4.88 -22.67 4.18
N LYS A 89 -4.36 -23.18 5.31
CA LYS A 89 -5.12 -23.31 6.56
C LYS A 89 -5.23 -22.01 7.35
N TYR A 90 -4.67 -20.91 6.83
CA TYR A 90 -4.61 -19.59 7.45
C TYR A 90 -5.06 -18.50 6.49
N HIS A 91 -5.37 -17.33 7.02
CA HIS A 91 -5.57 -16.13 6.23
C HIS A 91 -4.23 -15.41 6.05
N LEU A 92 -3.90 -15.07 4.80
CA LEU A 92 -2.70 -14.30 4.49
C LEU A 92 -3.08 -12.84 4.23
N PHE A 93 -2.45 -11.93 4.95
CA PHE A 93 -2.62 -10.49 4.77
C PHE A 93 -1.31 -9.83 4.33
N GLY A 94 -1.42 -8.84 3.47
CA GLY A 94 -0.34 -7.95 3.14
C GLY A 94 -0.65 -6.52 3.60
N THR A 95 0.34 -5.85 4.20
CA THR A 95 0.19 -4.46 4.62
C THR A 95 1.34 -3.63 4.05
N ASP A 96 1.00 -2.52 3.40
CA ASP A 96 1.98 -1.59 2.85
C ASP A 96 1.40 -0.17 2.78
N VAL A 97 2.27 0.83 2.57
CA VAL A 97 1.91 2.24 2.56
C VAL A 97 2.19 2.86 1.19
N THR A 98 1.23 3.63 0.71
CA THR A 98 1.37 4.34 -0.55
C THR A 98 1.26 5.86 -0.39
N ALA A 99 2.05 6.61 -1.17
CA ALA A 99 1.96 8.07 -1.20
C ALA A 99 0.81 8.53 -2.09
N CYS A 100 0.11 9.56 -1.61
CA CYS A 100 -0.92 10.30 -2.31
C CYS A 100 -0.47 11.77 -2.47
N PRO A 101 0.25 12.12 -3.56
CA PRO A 101 0.79 13.47 -3.77
C PRO A 101 -0.31 14.52 -3.92
N ARG A 102 -0.17 15.62 -3.18
CA ARG A 102 -1.10 16.77 -3.15
C ARG A 102 -0.32 18.10 -3.11
N PRO A 103 0.60 18.36 -4.05
CA PRO A 103 1.50 19.52 -3.98
C PRO A 103 0.74 20.84 -4.06
N HIS A 104 -0.33 20.90 -4.84
CA HIS A 104 -1.08 22.13 -5.10
C HIS A 104 -2.31 22.31 -4.20
N ALA A 105 -2.64 21.33 -3.36
CA ALA A 105 -3.82 21.36 -2.49
C ALA A 105 -3.58 22.20 -1.22
N LYS A 106 -3.36 23.52 -1.36
CA LYS A 106 -3.03 24.44 -0.26
C LYS A 106 -4.08 24.49 0.86
N LYS A 107 -5.31 24.11 0.57
CA LYS A 107 -6.44 24.11 1.53
C LYS A 107 -6.61 22.77 2.24
N LEU A 108 -5.91 21.73 1.82
CA LEU A 108 -5.95 20.40 2.40
C LEU A 108 -5.06 20.33 3.65
N ASP A 109 -5.63 19.85 4.74
CA ASP A 109 -4.96 19.74 6.04
C ASP A 109 -3.99 18.55 6.12
N ASP A 110 -3.15 18.51 7.15
CA ASP A 110 -2.26 17.40 7.53
C ASP A 110 -1.30 16.91 6.42
N ARG A 111 -0.95 17.79 5.44
CA ARG A 111 0.03 17.45 4.40
C ARG A 111 1.45 17.47 4.93
N SER A 112 2.25 16.47 4.55
CA SER A 112 3.67 16.37 4.88
C SER A 112 4.51 15.97 3.67
N ILE A 113 5.82 15.91 3.84
CA ILE A 113 6.73 15.35 2.83
C ILE A 113 6.55 13.83 2.81
N VAL A 114 6.23 13.30 1.64
CA VAL A 114 6.05 11.86 1.39
C VAL A 114 7.05 11.36 0.34
N HIS A 115 7.46 10.09 0.45
CA HIS A 115 8.30 9.45 -0.55
C HIS A 115 7.44 9.05 -1.77
N ALA A 116 7.72 9.64 -2.92
CA ALA A 116 6.96 9.42 -4.16
C ALA A 116 7.91 9.30 -5.36
N PRO A 117 8.62 8.17 -5.53
CA PRO A 117 9.71 8.01 -6.50
C PRO A 117 9.27 8.15 -7.96
N THR A 118 8.01 7.88 -8.25
CA THR A 118 7.45 7.94 -9.61
C THR A 118 6.76 9.27 -9.94
N TYR A 119 6.72 10.20 -8.99
CA TYR A 119 5.96 11.44 -9.14
C TYR A 119 6.63 12.43 -10.09
N THR A 120 7.96 12.56 -10.00
CA THR A 120 8.71 13.50 -10.84
C THR A 120 10.02 12.86 -11.28
N PRO A 121 10.11 12.33 -12.51
CA PRO A 121 11.35 11.76 -13.03
C PRO A 121 12.50 12.79 -13.01
N GLY A 122 13.66 12.37 -12.56
CA GLY A 122 14.87 13.20 -12.51
C GLY A 122 14.98 14.16 -11.32
N GLN A 123 13.95 14.28 -10.48
CA GLN A 123 13.97 15.06 -9.23
C GLN A 123 14.12 14.17 -7.99
N LYS A 124 14.21 14.79 -6.79
CA LYS A 124 14.19 14.04 -5.54
C LYS A 124 12.88 13.22 -5.46
N PRO A 125 12.92 11.97 -4.98
CA PRO A 125 11.75 11.10 -4.92
C PRO A 125 10.80 11.47 -3.78
N ILE A 126 10.46 12.76 -3.66
CA ILE A 126 9.63 13.33 -2.60
C ILE A 126 8.56 14.24 -3.21
N ALA A 127 7.40 14.28 -2.57
CA ALA A 127 6.29 15.19 -2.86
C ALA A 127 5.64 15.67 -1.57
N LEU A 128 4.80 16.70 -1.65
CA LEU A 128 3.89 17.07 -0.57
C LEU A 128 2.58 16.29 -0.74
N GLY A 129 2.04 15.76 0.35
CA GLY A 129 0.78 15.02 0.29
C GLY A 129 0.51 14.20 1.54
N HIS A 130 -0.34 13.19 1.38
CA HIS A 130 -0.70 12.22 2.40
C HIS A 130 -0.06 10.86 2.13
N GLN A 131 -0.10 9.99 3.13
CA GLN A 131 0.20 8.57 3.01
C GLN A 131 -1.03 7.76 3.38
N TYR A 132 -1.29 6.68 2.66
CA TYR A 132 -2.35 5.73 2.96
C TYR A 132 -1.77 4.38 3.27
N SER A 133 -2.15 3.79 4.39
CA SER A 133 -1.88 2.40 4.73
C SER A 133 -3.00 1.54 4.17
N VAL A 134 -2.64 0.47 3.49
CA VAL A 134 -3.60 -0.49 2.95
C VAL A 134 -3.32 -1.86 3.52
N ALA A 135 -4.32 -2.47 4.14
CA ALA A 135 -4.32 -3.87 4.55
C ALA A 135 -5.20 -4.67 3.60
N SER A 136 -4.61 -5.71 3.02
CA SER A 136 -5.26 -6.53 1.99
C SER A 136 -5.15 -8.01 2.31
N TRP A 137 -6.18 -8.77 2.00
CA TRP A 137 -6.09 -10.21 1.96
C TRP A 137 -5.44 -10.66 0.65
N LEU A 138 -4.57 -11.68 0.73
CA LEU A 138 -3.82 -12.23 -0.40
C LEU A 138 -4.37 -13.62 -0.73
N PRO A 139 -4.90 -13.84 -1.96
CA PRO A 139 -5.47 -15.13 -2.35
C PRO A 139 -4.41 -16.23 -2.35
N SER A 140 -4.80 -17.44 -1.93
CA SER A 140 -3.90 -18.59 -1.91
C SER A 140 -3.95 -19.44 -3.19
N ASN A 141 -5.00 -19.32 -4.01
CA ASN A 141 -5.11 -20.09 -5.25
C ASN A 141 -4.09 -19.59 -6.28
N LYS A 142 -3.62 -20.52 -7.13
CA LYS A 142 -2.56 -20.26 -8.10
C LYS A 142 -2.98 -19.23 -9.14
N ASP A 143 -4.20 -19.33 -9.67
CA ASP A 143 -4.66 -18.47 -10.76
C ASP A 143 -4.74 -17.01 -10.35
N ASP A 144 -5.25 -16.71 -9.16
CA ASP A 144 -5.28 -15.35 -8.62
C ASP A 144 -3.87 -14.80 -8.35
N ARG A 145 -2.94 -15.65 -7.83
CA ARG A 145 -1.55 -15.28 -7.60
C ARG A 145 -0.81 -14.98 -8.90
N ASP A 146 -0.97 -15.82 -9.93
CA ASP A 146 -0.33 -15.63 -11.24
C ASP A 146 -0.83 -14.36 -11.96
N LYS A 147 -2.01 -13.85 -11.60
CA LYS A 147 -2.57 -12.58 -12.11
C LYS A 147 -2.41 -11.42 -11.14
N HIS A 148 -1.69 -11.60 -10.03
CA HIS A 148 -1.40 -10.58 -9.01
C HIS A 148 -2.66 -9.96 -8.38
N TRP A 149 -3.69 -10.76 -8.16
CA TRP A 149 -4.88 -10.31 -7.45
C TRP A 149 -4.63 -10.21 -5.95
N ILE A 150 -5.20 -9.17 -5.36
CA ILE A 150 -5.35 -9.00 -3.91
C ILE A 150 -6.81 -8.62 -3.61
N VAL A 151 -7.20 -8.63 -2.35
CA VAL A 151 -8.49 -8.07 -1.91
C VAL A 151 -8.20 -7.00 -0.87
N PRO A 152 -8.22 -5.71 -1.24
CA PRO A 152 -8.00 -4.64 -0.30
C PRO A 152 -9.20 -4.51 0.64
N LEU A 153 -8.96 -4.50 1.95
CA LEU A 153 -9.98 -4.51 3.00
C LEU A 153 -10.04 -3.22 3.80
N ALA A 154 -8.90 -2.59 4.02
CA ALA A 154 -8.80 -1.31 4.72
C ALA A 154 -7.82 -0.40 4.00
N GLY A 155 -8.15 0.89 3.92
CA GLY A 155 -7.33 1.91 3.27
C GLY A 155 -7.44 3.23 4.01
N ASP A 156 -6.62 3.42 5.07
CA ASP A 156 -6.72 4.56 5.96
C ASP A 156 -5.56 5.53 5.75
N ARG A 157 -5.85 6.82 5.85
CA ARG A 157 -4.83 7.85 5.84
C ARG A 157 -3.97 7.77 7.10
N VAL A 158 -2.66 7.77 6.92
CA VAL A 158 -1.72 7.82 8.02
C VAL A 158 -1.59 9.26 8.52
N PRO A 159 -2.02 9.57 9.76
CA PRO A 159 -1.82 10.90 10.35
C PRO A 159 -0.33 11.25 10.41
N THR A 160 0.00 12.53 10.23
CA THR A 160 1.41 12.97 10.28
C THR A 160 2.07 12.77 11.64
N SER A 161 1.28 12.68 12.72
CA SER A 161 1.73 12.37 14.08
C SER A 161 2.21 10.92 14.26
N GLN A 162 1.88 10.00 13.34
CA GLN A 162 2.20 8.59 13.47
C GLN A 162 3.22 8.13 12.41
N LYS A 163 3.95 7.07 12.74
CA LYS A 163 4.82 6.41 11.76
C LYS A 163 4.00 5.44 10.91
N PRO A 164 4.21 5.44 9.59
CA PRO A 164 3.40 4.63 8.67
C PRO A 164 3.35 3.14 9.01
N SER A 165 4.48 2.52 9.36
CA SER A 165 4.53 1.09 9.69
C SER A 165 3.84 0.77 11.02
N GLU A 166 3.94 1.66 12.03
CA GLU A 166 3.25 1.48 13.31
C GLU A 166 1.74 1.62 13.13
N PHE A 167 1.30 2.62 12.34
CA PHE A 167 -0.10 2.78 11.97
C PHE A 167 -0.64 1.58 11.21
N GLY A 168 0.09 1.09 10.19
CA GLY A 168 -0.33 -0.07 9.40
C GLY A 168 -0.42 -1.36 10.24
N MET A 169 0.45 -1.53 11.25
CA MET A 169 0.33 -2.66 12.17
C MET A 169 -0.91 -2.53 13.06
N THR A 170 -1.21 -1.33 13.56
CA THR A 170 -2.45 -1.07 14.33
C THR A 170 -3.69 -1.30 13.47
N GLN A 171 -3.68 -0.85 12.20
CA GLN A 171 -4.76 -1.10 11.23
C GLN A 171 -4.98 -2.60 11.04
N LEU A 172 -3.91 -3.37 10.84
CA LEU A 172 -3.99 -4.83 10.65
C LEU A 172 -4.52 -5.54 11.90
N THR A 173 -4.01 -5.22 13.09
CA THR A 173 -4.46 -5.85 14.33
C THR A 173 -5.93 -5.54 14.63
N LYS A 174 -6.37 -4.31 14.37
CA LYS A 174 -7.79 -3.94 14.44
C LYS A 174 -8.62 -4.72 13.43
N LEU A 175 -8.16 -4.82 12.17
CA LEU A 175 -8.87 -5.57 11.12
C LEU A 175 -9.08 -7.05 11.50
N ILE A 176 -8.07 -7.72 12.08
CA ILE A 176 -8.17 -9.10 12.56
C ILE A 176 -9.29 -9.25 13.61
N VAL A 177 -9.40 -8.28 14.52
CA VAL A 177 -10.45 -8.26 15.55
C VAL A 177 -11.82 -7.97 14.93
N ASP A 178 -11.93 -6.95 14.07
CA ASP A 178 -13.18 -6.55 13.43
C ASP A 178 -13.76 -7.64 12.51
N LEU A 179 -12.91 -8.51 11.98
CA LEU A 179 -13.30 -9.65 11.14
C LEU A 179 -13.49 -10.96 11.92
N ASP A 180 -13.44 -10.92 13.26
CA ASP A 180 -13.61 -12.08 14.15
C ASP A 180 -12.63 -13.25 13.89
N LEU A 181 -11.37 -12.91 13.51
CA LEU A 181 -10.33 -13.90 13.16
C LEU A 181 -9.43 -14.32 14.31
N GLN A 182 -9.74 -13.98 15.57
CA GLN A 182 -8.86 -14.23 16.72
C GLN A 182 -8.62 -15.73 16.99
N ASN A 183 -9.51 -16.60 16.52
CA ASN A 183 -9.41 -18.06 16.69
C ASN A 183 -8.77 -18.76 15.47
N GLU A 184 -8.52 -18.02 14.38
CA GLU A 184 -7.94 -18.56 13.17
C GLU A 184 -6.47 -18.16 13.04
N LEU A 185 -5.65 -19.02 12.44
CA LEU A 185 -4.27 -18.65 12.16
C LEU A 185 -4.25 -17.54 11.08
N VAL A 186 -3.61 -16.43 11.43
CA VAL A 186 -3.40 -15.29 10.54
C VAL A 186 -1.92 -15.11 10.28
N VAL A 187 -1.56 -14.97 9.01
CA VAL A 187 -0.20 -14.65 8.58
C VAL A 187 -0.22 -13.28 7.94
N SER A 188 0.73 -12.42 8.28
CA SER A 188 0.89 -11.13 7.64
C SER A 188 2.28 -10.96 7.02
N VAL A 189 2.34 -10.29 5.87
CA VAL A 189 3.58 -9.98 5.16
C VAL A 189 3.73 -8.48 4.97
N SER A 190 4.92 -7.94 5.28
CA SER A 190 5.19 -6.51 5.19
C SER A 190 6.66 -6.24 4.84
N ASP A 191 7.00 -4.99 4.57
CA ASP A 191 8.37 -4.60 4.29
C ASP A 191 9.25 -4.54 5.56
N SER A 192 10.50 -4.12 5.41
CA SER A 192 11.48 -4.05 6.51
C SER A 192 11.16 -2.97 7.56
N ALA A 193 10.35 -1.97 7.25
CA ALA A 193 9.95 -0.92 8.19
C ALA A 193 9.03 -1.48 9.30
N TYR A 194 8.31 -2.54 9.02
CA TYR A 194 7.43 -3.23 9.98
C TYR A 194 8.17 -4.14 10.96
N GLY A 195 9.48 -4.30 10.82
CA GLY A 195 10.34 -5.02 11.79
C GLY A 195 10.76 -4.17 12.99
N SER A 196 10.18 -2.99 13.22
CA SER A 196 10.47 -2.14 14.39
C SER A 196 10.00 -2.77 15.70
N GLU A 197 10.58 -2.32 16.82
CA GLU A 197 10.18 -2.76 18.16
C GLU A 197 8.68 -2.55 18.43
N ASN A 198 8.17 -1.36 18.08
CA ASN A 198 6.76 -1.04 18.26
C ASN A 198 5.83 -1.94 17.44
N CYS A 199 6.18 -2.23 16.19
CA CYS A 199 5.40 -3.15 15.35
C CYS A 199 5.38 -4.57 15.93
N ARG A 200 6.52 -5.06 16.45
CA ARG A 200 6.57 -6.38 17.10
C ARG A 200 5.76 -6.41 18.40
N THR A 201 5.79 -5.34 19.19
CA THR A 201 4.96 -5.22 20.39
C THR A 201 3.47 -5.26 20.06
N GLN A 202 3.07 -4.56 18.99
CA GLN A 202 1.67 -4.60 18.53
C GLN A 202 1.30 -5.97 17.97
N ALA A 203 2.15 -6.60 17.15
CA ALA A 203 1.89 -7.93 16.62
C ALA A 203 1.69 -8.98 17.74
N LYS A 204 2.39 -8.84 18.87
CA LYS A 204 2.25 -9.72 20.03
C LYS A 204 0.87 -9.63 20.69
N THR A 205 0.15 -8.52 20.57
CA THR A 205 -1.20 -8.41 21.15
C THR A 205 -2.20 -9.38 20.55
N ILE A 206 -1.87 -9.97 19.40
CA ILE A 206 -2.70 -10.96 18.68
C ILE A 206 -1.95 -12.31 18.68
N SER A 207 -2.30 -13.21 19.58
CA SER A 207 -1.61 -14.49 19.80
C SER A 207 -1.60 -15.42 18.57
N ASN A 208 -2.63 -15.33 17.73
CA ASN A 208 -2.78 -16.13 16.51
C ASN A 208 -2.15 -15.46 15.26
N LEU A 209 -1.45 -14.32 15.40
CA LEU A 209 -0.78 -13.64 14.30
C LEU A 209 0.67 -14.12 14.14
N VAL A 210 1.02 -14.53 12.93
CA VAL A 210 2.42 -14.71 12.49
C VAL A 210 2.78 -13.59 11.54
N HIS A 211 3.72 -12.75 11.94
CA HIS A 211 4.16 -11.59 11.16
C HIS A 211 5.48 -11.86 10.46
N ILE A 212 5.48 -11.81 9.10
CA ILE A 212 6.64 -12.05 8.26
C ILE A 212 7.11 -10.71 7.68
N TYR A 213 8.38 -10.38 7.87
CA TYR A 213 8.97 -9.16 7.33
C TYR A 213 10.42 -9.34 6.93
N ARG A 214 10.91 -8.45 6.06
CA ARG A 214 12.30 -8.46 5.63
C ARG A 214 13.21 -7.83 6.68
N LEU A 215 14.34 -8.47 6.95
CA LEU A 215 15.37 -7.95 7.85
C LEU A 215 16.56 -7.39 7.05
N PRO A 216 17.07 -6.19 7.38
CA PRO A 216 18.28 -5.67 6.75
C PRO A 216 19.51 -6.53 7.05
N GLY A 217 20.28 -6.90 6.02
CA GLY A 217 21.44 -7.82 6.12
C GLY A 217 22.67 -7.27 6.85
N HIS A 218 22.60 -6.11 7.49
CA HIS A 218 23.67 -5.56 8.33
C HIS A 218 23.47 -5.77 9.84
N ARG A 219 22.43 -6.55 10.21
CA ARG A 219 22.07 -6.81 11.61
C ARG A 219 22.93 -7.92 12.22
N ASN A 220 23.18 -7.80 13.52
CA ASN A 220 23.69 -8.88 14.36
C ASN A 220 22.51 -9.46 15.15
N LEU A 221 22.41 -10.76 15.14
CA LEU A 221 21.40 -11.53 15.86
C LEU A 221 22.07 -12.40 16.91
N TYR A 222 21.28 -12.98 17.78
CA TYR A 222 21.72 -13.83 18.88
C TYR A 222 20.91 -15.11 18.86
N CYS A 223 21.56 -16.24 19.08
CA CYS A 223 20.90 -17.52 19.30
C CYS A 223 20.29 -17.58 20.70
N LYS A 224 19.36 -18.50 20.91
CA LYS A 224 18.85 -18.84 22.24
C LYS A 224 19.99 -19.39 23.10
N LEU A 225 20.01 -19.02 24.38
CA LEU A 225 20.97 -19.54 25.32
C LEU A 225 20.67 -21.02 25.60
N GLY A 226 21.67 -21.91 25.50
CA GLY A 226 21.52 -23.32 25.87
C GLY A 226 21.33 -23.48 27.40
N GLU A 227 20.68 -24.56 27.82
CA GLU A 227 20.21 -24.81 29.19
C GLU A 227 21.31 -24.80 30.27
N HIS A 228 22.58 -24.93 29.91
CA HIS A 228 23.70 -25.04 30.85
C HIS A 228 24.58 -23.80 31.00
N LYS A 229 24.19 -22.64 30.47
CA LYS A 229 24.99 -21.42 30.59
C LYS A 229 24.38 -20.45 31.59
N ASN A 230 25.19 -20.13 32.57
CA ASN A 230 25.08 -19.16 33.66
C ASN A 230 23.85 -18.23 33.60
N ASN A 231 22.97 -18.27 34.58
CA ASN A 231 21.69 -17.54 34.72
C ASN A 231 21.77 -15.99 34.51
N GLN A 232 22.96 -15.43 34.38
CA GLN A 232 23.15 -13.98 34.14
C GLN A 232 23.16 -13.58 32.65
N LYS A 233 23.42 -14.51 31.72
CA LYS A 233 23.43 -14.23 30.28
C LYS A 233 22.04 -14.50 29.70
N LYS A 234 21.51 -13.53 28.96
CA LYS A 234 20.17 -13.60 28.31
C LYS A 234 20.25 -13.98 26.84
N TYR A 235 21.43 -13.93 26.25
CA TYR A 235 21.68 -14.15 24.82
C TYR A 235 22.78 -15.17 24.63
N GLY A 236 22.61 -16.07 23.68
CA GLY A 236 23.63 -17.02 23.22
C GLY A 236 24.63 -16.38 22.24
N ASP A 237 25.18 -17.22 21.36
CA ASP A 237 26.21 -16.80 20.40
C ASP A 237 25.68 -15.79 19.37
N THR A 238 26.57 -14.93 18.89
CA THR A 238 26.21 -13.86 17.93
C THR A 238 26.34 -14.37 16.50
N MET A 239 25.31 -14.16 15.71
CA MET A 239 25.27 -14.40 14.28
C MET A 239 25.22 -13.07 13.52
N SER A 240 26.24 -12.77 12.73
CA SER A 240 26.30 -11.56 11.91
C SER A 240 25.80 -11.83 10.50
N LEU A 241 24.69 -11.19 10.10
CA LEU A 241 24.11 -11.36 8.76
C LEU A 241 24.98 -10.77 7.64
N LYS A 242 25.94 -9.91 7.98
CA LYS A 242 26.87 -9.29 7.03
C LYS A 242 27.98 -10.27 6.59
N LYS A 243 28.38 -11.20 7.47
CA LYS A 243 29.40 -12.20 7.17
C LYS A 243 28.80 -13.31 6.29
N LYS A 244 29.59 -13.82 5.33
CA LYS A 244 29.17 -14.96 4.50
C LYS A 244 29.39 -16.30 5.19
N GLU A 245 30.36 -16.35 6.11
CA GLU A 245 30.83 -17.53 6.82
C GLU A 245 30.62 -17.39 8.33
N GLY A 246 30.60 -18.51 9.03
CA GLY A 246 30.42 -18.53 10.50
C GLY A 246 28.98 -18.42 10.97
N HIS A 247 28.03 -18.77 10.11
CA HIS A 247 26.65 -19.02 10.54
C HIS A 247 26.56 -20.45 11.10
N ASN A 248 25.82 -20.65 12.17
CA ASN A 248 25.48 -21.98 12.66
C ASN A 248 24.70 -22.75 11.59
N ASP A 249 24.73 -24.08 11.66
CA ASP A 249 23.88 -24.90 10.81
C ASP A 249 22.41 -24.51 10.96
N PRO A 250 21.64 -24.45 9.87
CA PRO A 250 20.22 -24.18 9.95
C PRO A 250 19.45 -25.34 10.58
N ASP A 251 18.39 -25.02 11.33
CA ASP A 251 17.48 -26.03 11.91
C ASP A 251 16.62 -26.70 10.84
N ASP A 252 16.27 -25.93 9.79
CA ASP A 252 15.44 -26.37 8.68
C ASP A 252 16.00 -25.86 7.34
N THR A 253 15.88 -26.68 6.28
CA THR A 253 16.19 -26.26 4.90
C THR A 253 15.08 -26.67 3.95
N ASP A 254 14.84 -25.84 2.94
CA ASP A 254 13.87 -26.13 1.88
C ASP A 254 14.35 -25.56 0.56
N THR A 255 13.82 -26.05 -0.55
CA THR A 255 14.17 -25.60 -1.89
C THR A 255 12.95 -25.50 -2.78
N THR A 256 12.99 -24.56 -3.72
CA THR A 256 11.97 -24.47 -4.77
C THR A 256 12.58 -23.95 -6.07
N THR A 257 11.84 -24.05 -7.14
CA THR A 257 12.24 -23.52 -8.45
C THR A 257 11.14 -22.63 -9.00
N TYR A 258 11.54 -21.58 -9.70
CA TYR A 258 10.57 -20.78 -10.47
C TYR A 258 11.12 -20.45 -11.86
N LYS A 259 10.20 -20.20 -12.79
CA LYS A 259 10.51 -19.78 -14.16
C LYS A 259 10.20 -18.27 -14.28
N SER A 260 11.19 -17.50 -14.71
CA SER A 260 10.97 -16.07 -14.97
C SER A 260 10.10 -15.85 -16.20
N CYS A 261 9.58 -14.63 -16.38
CA CYS A 261 8.83 -14.24 -17.59
C CYS A 261 9.66 -14.34 -18.89
N LYS A 262 11.01 -14.39 -18.78
CA LYS A 262 11.93 -14.64 -19.91
C LYS A 262 12.24 -16.12 -20.13
N GLY A 263 11.56 -17.02 -19.47
CA GLY A 263 11.72 -18.46 -19.60
C GLY A 263 12.91 -19.07 -18.83
N ARG A 264 13.75 -18.28 -18.13
CA ARG A 264 14.90 -18.76 -17.34
C ARG A 264 14.42 -19.41 -16.05
N LEU A 265 15.00 -20.56 -15.73
CA LEU A 265 14.76 -21.28 -14.48
C LEU A 265 15.71 -20.79 -13.39
N TYR A 266 15.19 -20.68 -12.17
CA TYR A 266 15.93 -20.30 -10.97
C TYR A 266 15.68 -21.31 -9.87
N HIS A 267 16.75 -21.66 -9.17
CA HIS A 267 16.71 -22.45 -7.94
C HIS A 267 16.76 -21.50 -6.74
N VAL A 268 15.88 -21.73 -5.78
CA VAL A 268 15.80 -20.98 -4.52
C VAL A 268 16.14 -21.93 -3.38
N SER A 269 17.16 -21.63 -2.62
CA SER A 269 17.51 -22.33 -1.39
C SER A 269 17.13 -21.49 -0.19
N ILE A 270 16.48 -22.10 0.78
CA ILE A 270 15.95 -21.45 1.99
C ILE A 270 16.53 -22.19 3.20
N SER A 271 17.18 -21.44 4.09
CA SER A 271 17.68 -21.95 5.36
C SER A 271 16.96 -21.24 6.50
N ARG A 272 16.50 -21.95 7.52
CA ARG A 272 15.75 -21.41 8.66
C ARG A 272 16.46 -21.72 9.97
N TRP A 273 16.61 -20.70 10.82
CA TRP A 273 17.11 -20.80 12.18
C TRP A 273 16.01 -20.44 13.14
N HIS A 274 15.80 -21.28 14.15
CA HIS A 274 14.78 -21.11 15.15
C HIS A 274 15.24 -20.21 16.31
N ASP A 275 14.28 -19.56 16.96
CA ASP A 275 14.45 -18.83 18.21
C ASP A 275 15.61 -17.82 18.21
N MET A 276 15.81 -17.14 17.06
CA MET A 276 16.77 -16.07 16.94
C MET A 276 16.25 -14.79 17.60
N MET A 277 17.15 -13.93 18.04
CA MET A 277 16.82 -12.71 18.76
C MET A 277 17.62 -11.53 18.27
N VAL A 278 17.03 -10.34 18.30
CA VAL A 278 17.78 -9.07 18.27
C VAL A 278 18.18 -8.69 19.69
N ARG A 279 19.17 -7.81 19.83
CA ARG A 279 19.47 -7.21 21.14
C ARG A 279 18.29 -6.35 21.57
N GLY A 280 17.77 -6.60 22.76
CA GLY A 280 16.69 -5.84 23.36
C GLY A 280 17.12 -4.46 23.85
N THR A 281 16.15 -3.64 24.17
CA THR A 281 16.28 -2.33 24.83
C THR A 281 15.83 -2.45 26.29
N ARG A 282 15.88 -1.33 27.05
CA ARG A 282 15.31 -1.31 28.40
C ARG A 282 13.79 -1.53 28.40
N THR A 283 13.13 -1.06 27.36
CA THR A 283 11.66 -1.11 27.20
C THR A 283 11.18 -2.38 26.54
N PHE A 284 12.03 -3.02 25.72
CA PHE A 284 11.69 -4.24 25.00
C PHE A 284 12.69 -5.35 25.27
N LYS A 285 12.27 -6.33 26.05
CA LYS A 285 13.07 -7.50 26.41
C LYS A 285 13.02 -8.54 25.27
N ALA A 286 13.78 -8.31 24.20
CA ALA A 286 13.73 -9.11 22.98
C ALA A 286 14.02 -10.60 23.19
N TYR A 287 14.70 -10.98 24.28
CA TYR A 287 14.94 -12.38 24.64
C TYR A 287 13.67 -13.13 25.07
N GLU A 288 12.61 -12.42 25.45
CA GLU A 288 11.29 -13.00 25.75
C GLU A 288 10.45 -13.18 24.48
N HIS A 289 10.95 -12.72 23.31
CA HIS A 289 10.23 -12.65 22.05
C HIS A 289 11.10 -13.11 20.88
N PRO A 290 11.51 -14.39 20.86
CA PRO A 290 12.29 -14.95 19.79
C PRO A 290 11.46 -15.05 18.50
N PHE A 291 12.17 -15.08 17.38
CA PHE A 291 11.61 -15.25 16.05
C PHE A 291 12.40 -16.30 15.28
N ASP A 292 11.82 -16.78 14.18
CA ASP A 292 12.56 -17.63 13.25
C ASP A 292 13.14 -16.76 12.13
N LEU A 293 14.42 -16.97 11.84
CA LEU A 293 15.17 -16.28 10.78
C LEU A 293 15.24 -17.17 9.56
N LEU A 294 15.00 -16.60 8.37
CA LEU A 294 15.21 -17.30 7.12
C LEU A 294 16.26 -16.58 6.26
N LYS A 295 17.13 -17.34 5.62
CA LYS A 295 18.04 -16.90 4.57
C LYS A 295 17.57 -17.48 3.25
N VAL A 296 17.34 -16.62 2.27
CA VAL A 296 16.90 -17.00 0.93
C VAL A 296 17.98 -16.62 -0.06
N GLU A 297 18.46 -17.60 -0.81
CA GLU A 297 19.44 -17.43 -1.88
C GLU A 297 18.87 -17.93 -3.20
N ILE A 298 19.07 -17.15 -4.26
CA ILE A 298 18.54 -17.45 -5.60
C ILE A 298 19.71 -17.67 -6.53
N ARG A 299 19.70 -18.76 -7.29
CA ARG A 299 20.73 -19.11 -8.27
C ARG A 299 20.08 -19.41 -9.62
N PRO A 300 20.67 -19.01 -10.76
CA PRO A 300 20.17 -19.44 -12.05
C PRO A 300 20.47 -20.94 -12.23
N MET A 301 19.55 -21.66 -12.84
CA MET A 301 19.82 -23.01 -13.36
C MET A 301 20.45 -22.87 -14.74
N LEU A 302 21.58 -23.55 -14.94
CA LEU A 302 22.30 -23.58 -16.21
C LEU A 302 21.78 -24.73 -17.09
N ASP A 303 22.09 -24.69 -18.38
CA ASP A 303 21.60 -25.66 -19.35
C ASP A 303 22.13 -27.09 -19.10
N ASP A 304 23.25 -27.21 -18.40
CA ASP A 304 23.83 -28.49 -17.95
C ASP A 304 23.20 -29.05 -16.66
N GLY A 305 22.20 -28.36 -16.12
CA GLY A 305 21.53 -28.73 -14.85
C GLY A 305 22.26 -28.30 -13.59
N SER A 306 23.42 -27.66 -13.70
CA SER A 306 24.16 -27.10 -12.55
C SER A 306 23.56 -25.73 -12.13
N TYR A 307 24.04 -25.24 -10.98
CA TYR A 307 23.62 -23.95 -10.45
C TYR A 307 24.72 -22.91 -10.61
N GLY A 308 24.38 -21.76 -11.17
CA GLY A 308 25.28 -20.62 -11.22
C GLY A 308 25.45 -19.93 -9.86
N ASP A 309 26.19 -18.83 -9.84
CA ASP A 309 26.41 -18.03 -8.63
C ASP A 309 25.13 -17.43 -8.06
N VAL A 310 25.14 -17.16 -6.76
CA VAL A 310 24.02 -16.50 -6.06
C VAL A 310 23.76 -15.11 -6.65
N ILE A 311 22.54 -14.86 -7.07
CA ILE A 311 22.14 -13.58 -7.63
C ILE A 311 21.97 -12.54 -6.51
N GLY A 312 22.85 -11.57 -6.50
CA GLY A 312 22.79 -10.45 -5.57
C GLY A 312 23.12 -10.82 -4.13
N LYS A 313 22.45 -10.17 -3.17
CA LYS A 313 22.62 -10.43 -1.74
C LYS A 313 21.52 -11.35 -1.25
N PRO A 314 21.82 -12.25 -0.29
CA PRO A 314 20.79 -13.05 0.35
C PRO A 314 19.66 -12.19 0.92
N MET A 315 18.44 -12.65 0.76
CA MET A 315 17.29 -12.02 1.41
C MET A 315 17.08 -12.65 2.77
N TRP A 316 16.99 -11.80 3.79
CA TRP A 316 16.73 -12.23 5.16
C TRP A 316 15.29 -11.94 5.53
N LEU A 317 14.57 -12.95 5.99
CA LEU A 317 13.19 -12.85 6.46
C LEU A 317 13.12 -13.23 7.94
N VAL A 318 12.15 -12.65 8.61
CA VAL A 318 11.77 -12.97 9.99
C VAL A 318 10.35 -13.46 9.99
N ALA A 319 10.10 -14.58 10.66
CA ALA A 319 8.77 -15.04 11.04
C ALA A 319 8.62 -14.85 12.55
N TYR A 320 7.76 -13.92 12.95
CA TYR A 320 7.52 -13.53 14.34
C TYR A 320 6.10 -13.87 14.77
N GLY A 321 5.91 -14.41 15.96
CA GLY A 321 4.63 -14.82 16.51
C GLY A 321 4.73 -16.18 17.19
N GLU A 322 3.79 -16.49 18.07
CA GLU A 322 3.82 -17.74 18.85
C GLU A 322 3.59 -18.97 17.95
N ARG A 323 2.69 -18.84 16.99
CA ARG A 323 2.30 -19.92 16.07
C ARG A 323 3.20 -20.01 14.81
N ARG A 324 4.35 -19.35 14.77
CA ARG A 324 5.23 -19.28 13.58
C ARG A 324 5.70 -20.63 13.06
N ARG A 325 5.79 -21.65 13.92
CA ARG A 325 6.20 -23.01 13.55
C ARG A 325 5.09 -23.84 12.88
N GLU A 326 3.87 -23.33 12.87
CA GLU A 326 2.79 -23.94 12.09
C GLU A 326 2.90 -23.61 10.58
N ILE A 327 3.78 -22.66 10.22
CA ILE A 327 4.04 -22.27 8.84
C ILE A 327 5.34 -22.93 8.38
N SER A 328 5.30 -23.66 7.26
CA SER A 328 6.47 -24.32 6.69
C SER A 328 7.51 -23.29 6.23
N THR A 329 8.75 -23.71 6.12
CA THR A 329 9.87 -22.89 5.62
C THR A 329 9.60 -22.36 4.22
N LEU A 330 9.07 -23.21 3.34
CA LEU A 330 8.69 -22.84 1.98
C LEU A 330 7.51 -21.85 1.96
N ASP A 331 6.49 -22.06 2.81
CA ASP A 331 5.33 -21.16 2.86
C ASP A 331 5.70 -19.76 3.36
N ILE A 332 6.63 -19.63 4.31
CA ILE A 332 7.12 -18.31 4.76
C ILE A 332 7.74 -17.54 3.57
N TYR A 333 8.54 -18.20 2.75
CA TYR A 333 9.13 -17.59 1.54
C TYR A 333 8.04 -17.24 0.52
N ASN A 334 7.15 -18.18 0.20
CA ASN A 334 6.09 -17.99 -0.79
C ASN A 334 5.12 -16.87 -0.38
N ASN A 335 4.75 -16.81 0.90
CA ASN A 335 3.90 -15.76 1.45
C ASN A 335 4.58 -14.39 1.33
N TYR A 336 5.89 -14.31 1.66
CA TYR A 336 6.62 -13.06 1.53
C TYR A 336 6.77 -12.63 0.06
N ALA A 337 7.00 -13.56 -0.85
CA ALA A 337 7.07 -13.27 -2.28
C ALA A 337 5.75 -12.67 -2.80
N GLN A 338 4.62 -13.15 -2.31
CA GLN A 338 3.30 -12.63 -2.68
C GLN A 338 3.06 -11.18 -2.19
N ARG A 339 3.80 -10.66 -1.20
CA ARG A 339 3.76 -9.22 -0.83
C ARG A 339 3.92 -8.30 -2.04
N PHE A 340 4.63 -8.74 -3.07
CA PHE A 340 4.84 -7.94 -4.28
C PHE A 340 3.53 -7.63 -5.04
N ASP A 341 2.47 -8.40 -4.82
CA ASP A 341 1.16 -8.15 -5.42
C ASP A 341 0.53 -6.84 -4.92
N LEU A 342 0.90 -6.36 -3.71
CA LEU A 342 0.52 -5.03 -3.22
C LEU A 342 1.10 -3.91 -4.10
N GLU A 343 2.34 -4.07 -4.59
CA GLU A 343 2.96 -3.09 -5.48
C GLU A 343 2.26 -3.06 -6.84
N HIS A 344 1.83 -4.22 -7.35
CA HIS A 344 0.99 -4.32 -8.55
C HIS A 344 -0.35 -3.64 -8.35
N TYR A 345 -1.01 -3.87 -7.22
CA TYR A 345 -2.26 -3.19 -6.88
C TYR A 345 -2.09 -1.67 -6.82
N PHE A 346 -1.09 -1.15 -6.13
CA PHE A 346 -0.86 0.30 -6.07
C PHE A 346 -0.58 0.90 -7.43
N ARG A 347 0.18 0.22 -8.28
CA ARG A 347 0.42 0.65 -9.65
C ARG A 347 -0.88 0.70 -10.45
N PHE A 348 -1.67 -0.36 -10.36
CA PHE A 348 -2.97 -0.45 -11.03
C PHE A 348 -3.94 0.63 -10.51
N GLY A 349 -4.12 0.76 -9.21
CA GLY A 349 -5.01 1.74 -8.59
C GLY A 349 -4.66 3.20 -8.96
N LYS A 350 -3.38 3.53 -8.96
CA LYS A 350 -2.91 4.89 -9.35
C LYS A 350 -3.09 5.19 -10.82
N ASN A 351 -2.88 4.21 -11.70
CA ASN A 351 -2.92 4.43 -13.14
C ASN A 351 -4.32 4.22 -13.74
N ASN A 352 -5.10 3.29 -13.20
CA ASN A 352 -6.34 2.81 -13.82
C ASN A 352 -7.60 3.07 -13.00
N MET A 353 -7.50 3.47 -11.71
CA MET A 353 -8.65 3.69 -10.84
C MET A 353 -8.70 5.08 -10.22
N LEU A 354 -7.83 5.99 -10.62
CA LEU A 354 -7.72 7.36 -10.08
C LEU A 354 -7.45 7.40 -8.56
N LEU A 355 -6.92 6.34 -7.96
CA LEU A 355 -6.73 6.14 -6.51
C LEU A 355 -6.12 7.35 -5.78
N THR A 356 -5.22 8.08 -6.44
CA THR A 356 -4.54 9.25 -5.89
C THR A 356 -4.82 10.53 -6.69
N LYS A 357 -5.90 10.61 -7.45
CA LYS A 357 -6.19 11.73 -8.37
C LYS A 357 -7.28 12.69 -7.88
N TYR A 358 -8.01 12.32 -6.82
CA TYR A 358 -9.09 13.18 -6.31
C TYR A 358 -8.53 14.47 -5.71
N GLN A 359 -8.83 15.60 -6.32
CA GLN A 359 -8.43 16.93 -5.87
C GLN A 359 -9.56 17.55 -5.02
N THR A 360 -9.46 17.42 -3.72
CA THR A 360 -10.43 17.96 -2.75
C THR A 360 -9.70 18.73 -1.65
N PRO A 361 -10.30 19.76 -1.05
CA PRO A 361 -9.77 20.43 0.14
C PRO A 361 -10.17 19.74 1.45
N SER A 362 -10.99 18.68 1.42
CA SER A 362 -11.41 17.91 2.59
C SER A 362 -10.64 16.60 2.65
N VAL A 363 -10.06 16.33 3.83
CA VAL A 363 -9.37 15.08 4.15
C VAL A 363 -10.37 13.91 4.13
N GLU A 364 -11.53 14.10 4.72
CA GLU A 364 -12.58 13.08 4.82
C GLU A 364 -13.05 12.64 3.42
N ASN A 365 -13.25 13.59 2.52
CA ASN A 365 -13.66 13.29 1.15
C ASN A 365 -12.56 12.52 0.38
N GLU A 366 -11.29 12.83 0.64
CA GLU A 366 -10.17 12.09 0.06
C GLU A 366 -10.16 10.64 0.56
N GLU A 367 -10.36 10.43 1.87
CA GLU A 367 -10.43 9.11 2.51
C GLU A 367 -11.61 8.29 1.97
N VAL A 368 -12.78 8.91 1.85
CA VAL A 368 -13.97 8.27 1.25
C VAL A 368 -13.70 7.81 -0.18
N PHE A 369 -13.15 8.69 -1.03
CA PHE A 369 -12.86 8.31 -2.42
C PHE A 369 -11.82 7.19 -2.50
N PHE A 370 -10.81 7.21 -1.63
CA PHE A 370 -9.84 6.14 -1.55
C PHE A 370 -10.52 4.80 -1.24
N MET A 371 -11.44 4.77 -0.26
CA MET A 371 -12.22 3.56 0.08
C MET A 371 -13.12 3.11 -1.07
N LEU A 372 -13.77 4.03 -1.80
CA LEU A 372 -14.57 3.66 -2.97
C LEU A 372 -13.75 2.97 -4.07
N CYS A 373 -12.47 3.35 -4.24
CA CYS A 373 -11.57 2.64 -5.14
C CYS A 373 -11.29 1.21 -4.67
N LEU A 374 -11.16 0.97 -3.34
CA LEU A 374 -11.00 -0.38 -2.80
C LEU A 374 -12.23 -1.25 -3.07
N VAL A 375 -13.42 -0.68 -2.85
CA VAL A 375 -14.70 -1.35 -3.12
C VAL A 375 -14.85 -1.70 -4.60
N ALA A 376 -14.52 -0.75 -5.48
CA ALA A 376 -14.53 -0.97 -6.94
C ALA A 376 -13.57 -2.09 -7.35
N TYR A 377 -12.40 -2.17 -6.73
CA TYR A 377 -11.45 -3.25 -7.00
C TYR A 377 -11.97 -4.61 -6.49
N ALA A 378 -12.63 -4.65 -5.33
CA ALA A 378 -13.22 -5.87 -4.80
C ALA A 378 -14.33 -6.43 -5.69
N GLN A 379 -15.20 -5.59 -6.27
CA GLN A 379 -16.19 -6.09 -7.23
C GLN A 379 -15.57 -6.55 -8.55
N MET A 380 -14.46 -5.95 -9.00
CA MET A 380 -13.69 -6.47 -10.14
C MET A 380 -13.08 -7.84 -9.83
N TYR A 381 -12.58 -8.04 -8.60
CA TYR A 381 -12.08 -9.34 -8.16
C TYR A 381 -13.17 -10.42 -8.24
N LEU A 382 -14.39 -10.11 -7.80
CA LEU A 382 -15.52 -11.05 -7.91
C LEU A 382 -15.90 -11.36 -9.37
N ALA A 383 -15.74 -10.41 -10.27
CA ALA A 383 -16.05 -10.56 -11.69
C ALA A 383 -14.96 -11.23 -12.53
N ARG A 384 -13.78 -11.55 -11.95
CA ARG A 384 -12.58 -11.95 -12.71
C ARG A 384 -12.72 -13.20 -13.56
N ASN A 385 -13.66 -14.07 -13.21
CA ASN A 385 -13.96 -15.31 -13.96
C ASN A 385 -15.13 -15.16 -14.95
N ASP A 386 -15.91 -14.07 -14.85
CA ASP A 386 -17.09 -13.82 -15.69
C ASP A 386 -16.83 -12.74 -16.75
N ALA A 387 -15.73 -12.01 -16.60
CA ALA A 387 -15.32 -10.97 -17.53
C ALA A 387 -14.82 -11.56 -18.85
N GLU A 388 -15.19 -10.96 -19.96
CA GLU A 388 -14.76 -11.40 -21.28
C GLU A 388 -13.34 -10.93 -21.57
N LEU A 389 -12.55 -11.77 -22.26
CA LEU A 389 -11.22 -11.41 -22.69
C LEU A 389 -11.30 -10.48 -23.91
N VAL A 390 -11.12 -9.18 -23.68
CA VAL A 390 -10.99 -8.18 -24.74
C VAL A 390 -9.51 -7.87 -24.95
N LEU A 391 -8.96 -8.34 -26.09
CA LEU A 391 -7.57 -8.10 -26.47
C LEU A 391 -7.43 -6.77 -27.23
N THR A 392 -6.39 -6.00 -26.91
CA THR A 392 -5.95 -4.89 -27.75
C THR A 392 -5.36 -5.43 -29.07
N LYS A 393 -5.31 -4.57 -30.10
CA LYS A 393 -4.68 -4.95 -31.39
C LYS A 393 -3.27 -5.49 -31.22
N TRP A 394 -2.48 -4.91 -30.29
CA TRP A 394 -1.14 -5.40 -29.96
C TRP A 394 -1.14 -6.79 -29.33
N GLU A 395 -2.04 -7.04 -28.37
CA GLU A 395 -2.13 -8.34 -27.69
C GLU A 395 -2.56 -9.46 -28.65
N GLN A 396 -3.33 -9.14 -29.70
CA GLN A 396 -3.76 -10.11 -30.71
C GLN A 396 -2.60 -10.73 -31.49
N TYR A 397 -1.48 -9.98 -31.69
CA TYR A 397 -0.31 -10.51 -32.40
C TYR A 397 0.42 -11.65 -31.68
N GLY A 398 0.39 -11.65 -30.36
CA GLY A 398 1.07 -12.68 -29.55
C GLY A 398 0.14 -13.65 -28.86
N TYR A 399 -1.16 -13.60 -29.17
CA TYR A 399 -2.15 -14.44 -28.52
C TYR A 399 -2.26 -15.80 -29.19
N ASP A 400 -1.92 -16.86 -28.43
CA ASP A 400 -2.12 -18.23 -28.87
C ASP A 400 -3.55 -18.71 -28.52
N HIS A 401 -4.41 -18.77 -29.49
CA HIS A 401 -5.80 -19.22 -29.34
C HIS A 401 -5.92 -20.66 -28.82
N ASN A 402 -4.87 -21.48 -28.95
CA ASN A 402 -4.87 -22.88 -28.48
C ASN A 402 -4.58 -22.95 -26.94
N GLN A 403 -4.13 -21.88 -26.36
CA GLN A 403 -3.94 -21.76 -24.90
C GLN A 403 -5.14 -21.12 -24.17
N CYS A 404 -6.27 -20.99 -24.85
CA CYS A 404 -7.51 -20.46 -24.27
C CYS A 404 -8.11 -21.48 -23.28
N GLY A 405 -7.47 -21.61 -22.11
CA GLY A 405 -8.06 -22.21 -20.92
C GLY A 405 -8.95 -21.20 -20.21
N THR A 406 -9.73 -21.66 -19.25
CA THR A 406 -10.57 -20.89 -18.33
C THR A 406 -9.75 -20.05 -17.35
N ASP A 407 -8.72 -19.34 -17.84
CA ASP A 407 -7.79 -18.62 -16.99
C ASP A 407 -8.45 -17.37 -16.42
N THR A 408 -8.38 -17.22 -15.11
CA THR A 408 -8.70 -15.98 -14.39
C THR A 408 -8.04 -14.78 -15.07
N LEU A 409 -8.82 -13.73 -15.34
CA LEU A 409 -8.29 -12.52 -15.99
C LEU A 409 -7.55 -11.63 -14.99
N SER A 410 -6.54 -10.90 -15.44
CA SER A 410 -5.84 -9.89 -14.61
C SER A 410 -6.72 -8.63 -14.39
N PRO A 411 -6.44 -7.80 -13.35
CA PRO A 411 -7.21 -6.59 -13.06
C PRO A 411 -7.42 -5.68 -14.27
N THR A 412 -6.40 -5.47 -15.08
CA THR A 412 -6.48 -4.62 -16.30
C THR A 412 -7.42 -5.21 -17.36
N LYS A 413 -7.41 -6.53 -17.53
CA LYS A 413 -8.28 -7.21 -18.50
C LYS A 413 -9.72 -7.21 -18.04
N VAL A 414 -9.96 -7.43 -16.74
CA VAL A 414 -11.30 -7.33 -16.14
C VAL A 414 -11.87 -5.92 -16.28
N GLN A 415 -11.09 -4.89 -15.95
CA GLN A 415 -11.57 -3.50 -16.08
C GLN A 415 -11.96 -3.15 -17.51
N ARG A 416 -11.21 -3.63 -18.49
CA ARG A 416 -11.44 -3.35 -19.91
C ARG A 416 -12.80 -3.89 -20.41
N SER A 417 -13.25 -5.01 -19.87
CA SER A 417 -14.53 -5.63 -20.21
C SER A 417 -15.60 -5.49 -19.14
N PHE A 418 -15.35 -4.71 -18.09
CA PHE A 418 -16.26 -4.62 -16.94
C PHE A 418 -17.64 -4.06 -17.31
N GLN A 419 -17.74 -3.23 -18.36
CA GLN A 419 -19.02 -2.74 -18.86
C GLN A 419 -19.94 -3.90 -19.29
N SER A 420 -19.41 -4.92 -19.95
CA SER A 420 -20.22 -6.11 -20.35
C SER A 420 -20.66 -6.95 -19.14
N VAL A 421 -19.87 -6.94 -18.05
CA VAL A 421 -20.26 -7.58 -16.79
C VAL A 421 -21.43 -6.81 -16.14
N LEU A 422 -21.39 -5.45 -16.16
CA LEU A 422 -22.47 -4.62 -15.64
C LEU A 422 -23.79 -4.86 -16.40
N GLU A 423 -23.75 -5.01 -17.71
CA GLU A 423 -24.91 -5.31 -18.54
C GLU A 423 -25.56 -6.65 -18.18
N LYS A 424 -24.74 -7.65 -17.84
CA LYS A 424 -25.21 -8.99 -17.43
C LYS A 424 -25.73 -9.03 -15.97
N THR A 425 -25.18 -8.18 -15.09
CA THR A 425 -25.52 -8.21 -13.66
C THR A 425 -26.61 -7.24 -13.26
N SER A 426 -26.98 -6.32 -14.14
CA SER A 426 -27.88 -5.22 -13.83
C SER A 426 -27.36 -4.31 -12.69
N THR A 427 -28.04 -3.22 -12.42
CA THR A 427 -27.71 -2.30 -11.32
C THR A 427 -28.85 -2.19 -10.33
N PRO A 428 -28.59 -2.23 -9.00
CA PRO A 428 -29.60 -1.92 -7.99
C PRO A 428 -29.91 -0.42 -7.91
N ALA A 429 -29.08 0.45 -8.51
CA ALA A 429 -29.29 1.89 -8.51
C ALA A 429 -30.51 2.29 -9.33
N LYS A 430 -31.33 3.18 -8.76
CA LYS A 430 -32.53 3.69 -9.43
C LYS A 430 -32.18 4.78 -10.42
N ALA A 431 -32.90 4.85 -11.51
CA ALA A 431 -32.74 5.90 -12.51
C ALA A 431 -32.79 7.31 -11.91
N SER A 432 -32.02 8.22 -12.48
CA SER A 432 -31.99 9.62 -12.04
C SER A 432 -33.37 10.27 -12.19
N LYS A 433 -33.84 10.92 -11.14
CA LYS A 433 -35.04 11.73 -11.22
C LYS A 433 -34.75 12.99 -12.02
N LYS A 434 -35.72 13.40 -12.85
CA LYS A 434 -35.64 14.68 -13.56
C LYS A 434 -35.52 15.83 -12.54
N ARG A 435 -34.45 16.60 -12.63
CA ARG A 435 -34.23 17.74 -11.71
C ARG A 435 -34.83 19.01 -12.30
N GLY A 436 -35.41 19.84 -11.43
CA GLY A 436 -35.75 21.23 -11.78
C GLY A 436 -34.47 22.09 -11.87
N ILE A 437 -34.60 23.25 -12.46
CA ILE A 437 -33.52 24.26 -12.51
C ILE A 437 -33.29 24.77 -11.09
N ASN A 438 -32.07 24.62 -10.60
CA ASN A 438 -31.66 25.18 -9.30
C ASN A 438 -31.41 26.69 -9.47
N ALA A 439 -31.87 27.50 -8.52
CA ALA A 439 -31.72 28.95 -8.57
C ALA A 439 -30.28 29.45 -8.61
N GLY A 440 -29.30 28.56 -8.30
CA GLY A 440 -27.86 28.93 -8.25
C GLY A 440 -27.55 29.91 -7.12
N ARG A 441 -26.40 30.53 -7.17
CA ARG A 441 -26.04 31.64 -6.28
C ARG A 441 -26.71 32.94 -6.76
N LYS A 442 -27.06 33.78 -5.80
CA LYS A 442 -27.52 35.14 -6.12
C LYS A 442 -26.37 35.92 -6.79
N ALA A 443 -26.70 36.77 -7.73
CA ALA A 443 -25.74 37.65 -8.40
C ALA A 443 -24.97 38.48 -7.34
N GLY A 444 -23.63 38.46 -7.39
CA GLY A 444 -22.75 39.14 -6.42
C GLY A 444 -22.38 38.33 -5.17
N GLU A 445 -22.96 37.15 -4.97
CA GLU A 445 -22.61 36.27 -3.84
C GLU A 445 -21.28 35.57 -4.09
N SER A 446 -20.23 35.92 -3.30
CA SER A 446 -18.91 35.31 -3.41
C SER A 446 -18.86 33.94 -2.76
N ALA A 447 -18.02 33.05 -3.29
CA ALA A 447 -17.73 31.77 -2.61
C ALA A 447 -17.00 32.02 -1.29
N CYS A 448 -17.37 31.29 -0.25
CA CYS A 448 -16.66 31.32 1.02
C CYS A 448 -15.16 30.98 0.79
N SER A 449 -14.28 31.89 1.19
CA SER A 449 -12.82 31.71 1.11
C SER A 449 -12.37 30.75 2.21
N ARG A 450 -11.70 29.67 1.84
CA ARG A 450 -11.06 28.76 2.80
C ARG A 450 -9.63 29.21 3.09
N GLU A 451 -9.20 29.07 4.34
CA GLU A 451 -7.84 29.38 4.74
C GLU A 451 -6.81 28.39 4.18
N ASN A 452 -5.58 28.86 3.96
CA ASN A 452 -4.47 27.98 3.61
C ASN A 452 -4.03 27.20 4.85
N LYS A 453 -3.79 25.91 4.70
CA LYS A 453 -3.30 25.05 5.77
C LYS A 453 -1.77 24.95 5.73
N ALA A 454 -1.16 24.90 6.90
CA ALA A 454 0.28 24.74 7.06
C ALA A 454 0.75 23.36 6.59
N ILE A 455 2.01 23.30 6.12
CA ILE A 455 2.67 22.03 5.80
C ILE A 455 3.30 21.50 7.09
N ILE A 456 3.07 20.24 7.43
CA ILE A 456 3.62 19.61 8.61
C ILE A 456 4.93 18.93 8.26
N PHE A 457 6.03 19.36 8.90
CA PHE A 457 7.34 18.75 8.77
C PHE A 457 7.55 17.79 9.94
N LYS A 458 7.70 16.49 9.64
CA LYS A 458 8.06 15.49 10.66
C LYS A 458 9.50 15.75 11.10
N THR A 459 9.69 16.19 12.35
CA THR A 459 11.01 16.25 12.96
C THR A 459 11.48 14.84 13.24
N GLN A 460 12.47 14.36 12.48
CA GLN A 460 13.21 13.18 12.92
C GLN A 460 14.08 13.57 14.11
N PRO A 461 14.13 12.79 15.20
CA PRO A 461 15.13 12.98 16.24
C PRO A 461 16.50 12.64 15.63
N SER A 462 17.17 13.62 15.04
CA SER A 462 18.53 13.43 14.56
C SER A 462 19.51 13.59 15.72
N LYS A 463 20.40 12.62 15.88
CA LYS A 463 21.54 12.72 16.79
C LYS A 463 22.60 13.71 16.31
N SER A 464 22.36 14.55 15.31
CA SER A 464 23.31 15.56 14.84
C SER A 464 22.64 16.62 13.98
N LYS A 465 22.69 17.86 14.45
CA LYS A 465 22.48 19.16 13.81
C LYS A 465 21.03 19.67 13.65
N PRO A 466 20.77 20.95 14.00
CA PRO A 466 19.44 21.53 13.92
C PRO A 466 18.98 21.63 12.46
N CYS A 467 17.81 21.06 12.18
CA CYS A 467 17.13 21.24 10.91
C CYS A 467 16.56 22.66 10.87
N VAL A 468 16.91 23.41 9.82
CA VAL A 468 16.34 24.74 9.57
C VAL A 468 14.83 24.60 9.42
N LYS A 469 14.08 25.16 10.35
CA LYS A 469 12.62 25.28 10.27
C LYS A 469 12.28 26.27 9.15
N LEU A 470 11.83 25.78 8.01
CA LEU A 470 11.13 26.60 7.02
C LEU A 470 9.69 26.78 7.49
N SER A 471 9.48 27.60 8.50
CA SER A 471 8.14 28.03 8.90
C SER A 471 7.71 29.17 7.99
N GLY A 472 6.50 29.06 7.48
CA GLY A 472 5.64 29.99 6.78
C GLY A 472 6.21 31.30 6.24
N PHE A 473 6.16 31.46 4.93
CA PHE A 473 6.33 32.77 4.30
C PHE A 473 5.12 33.65 4.61
N GLU A 474 5.12 34.33 5.74
CA GLU A 474 4.31 35.52 5.94
C GLU A 474 5.11 36.76 5.53
N LYS A 475 4.46 37.65 4.78
CA LYS A 475 5.07 38.81 4.10
C LYS A 475 5.69 39.86 5.03
N LYS A 476 5.68 39.70 6.35
CA LYS A 476 6.16 40.71 7.33
C LYS A 476 7.58 40.50 7.85
N ASP A 477 8.18 39.29 7.69
CA ASP A 477 9.51 39.01 8.27
C ASP A 477 10.65 38.93 7.25
N LYS A 478 10.55 39.66 6.13
CA LYS A 478 11.49 39.55 5.01
C LYS A 478 12.93 39.93 5.30
N ILE A 479 13.22 40.72 6.37
CA ILE A 479 14.57 41.27 6.60
C ILE A 479 15.39 40.43 7.57
N SER A 480 14.81 39.89 8.64
CA SER A 480 15.51 39.02 9.59
C SER A 480 15.81 37.63 9.03
N ASN A 481 14.97 37.14 8.12
CA ASN A 481 15.17 35.85 7.48
C ASN A 481 16.26 35.84 6.40
N MET A 482 16.61 36.99 5.80
CA MET A 482 17.68 37.08 4.81
C MET A 482 19.07 36.91 5.44
N GLN A 483 19.29 37.38 6.65
CA GLN A 483 20.56 37.17 7.35
C GLN A 483 20.74 35.72 7.80
N SER A 484 19.68 35.07 8.28
CA SER A 484 19.72 33.65 8.67
C SER A 484 19.84 32.72 7.45
N LEU A 485 19.28 33.07 6.29
CA LEU A 485 19.45 32.34 5.02
C LEU A 485 20.85 32.50 4.44
N ALA A 486 21.46 33.68 4.58
CA ALA A 486 22.85 33.91 4.17
C ALA A 486 23.86 33.15 5.05
N GLU A 487 23.58 33.03 6.36
CA GLU A 487 24.37 32.19 7.28
C GLU A 487 24.17 30.69 7.01
N ALA A 488 22.94 30.25 6.71
CA ALA A 488 22.65 28.89 6.30
C ALA A 488 23.30 28.53 4.95
N ALA A 489 23.32 29.47 3.99
CA ALA A 489 24.02 29.29 2.70
C ALA A 489 25.54 29.18 2.88
N LYS A 490 26.15 29.89 3.82
CA LYS A 490 27.58 29.74 4.17
C LYS A 490 27.90 28.37 4.78
N SER A 491 26.94 27.73 5.42
CA SER A 491 27.09 26.38 6.01
C SER A 491 26.84 25.22 5.02
N LEU A 492 26.40 25.50 3.79
CA LEU A 492 26.02 24.51 2.78
C LEU A 492 26.85 24.54 1.47
N PRO A 493 28.19 24.69 1.50
CA PRO A 493 29.00 24.86 0.27
C PRO A 493 28.94 23.61 -0.62
N LYS A 494 28.72 22.43 -0.08
CA LYS A 494 28.62 21.18 -0.87
C LYS A 494 27.32 21.05 -1.67
N VAL A 495 26.23 21.64 -1.21
CA VAL A 495 24.93 21.58 -1.92
C VAL A 495 24.92 22.57 -3.06
N LEU A 496 25.42 23.79 -2.84
CA LEU A 496 25.53 24.80 -3.88
C LEU A 496 26.49 24.38 -5.01
N LYS A 497 27.62 23.76 -4.65
CA LYS A 497 28.57 23.20 -5.63
C LYS A 497 27.97 22.06 -6.47
N ARG A 498 27.05 21.24 -5.90
CA ARG A 498 26.30 20.23 -6.66
C ARG A 498 25.25 20.81 -7.58
N MET A 499 24.76 22.01 -7.31
CA MET A 499 23.81 22.74 -8.14
C MET A 499 24.51 23.63 -9.20
N GLY A 500 25.85 23.64 -9.24
CA GLY A 500 26.61 24.45 -10.16
C GLY A 500 26.56 25.96 -9.88
N LEU A 501 26.12 26.34 -8.67
CA LEU A 501 25.95 27.75 -8.27
C LEU A 501 26.99 28.14 -7.22
N THR A 502 27.56 29.34 -7.38
CA THR A 502 28.35 29.98 -6.34
C THR A 502 27.44 30.62 -5.28
N VAL A 503 27.99 30.90 -4.09
CA VAL A 503 27.23 31.60 -3.01
C VAL A 503 26.78 32.98 -3.48
N ALA A 504 27.54 33.67 -4.36
CA ALA A 504 27.20 34.96 -4.92
C ALA A 504 25.98 34.86 -5.86
N GLU A 505 26.00 33.93 -6.81
CA GLU A 505 24.87 33.67 -7.74
C GLU A 505 23.60 33.27 -7.01
N PHE A 506 23.69 32.45 -5.97
CA PHE A 506 22.54 32.06 -5.16
C PHE A 506 21.94 33.24 -4.38
N THR A 507 22.82 34.15 -3.90
CA THR A 507 22.38 35.37 -3.19
C THR A 507 21.71 36.35 -4.16
N GLU A 508 22.15 36.41 -5.40
CA GLU A 508 21.58 37.25 -6.46
C GLU A 508 20.22 36.72 -6.94
N VAL A 509 20.07 35.40 -7.08
CA VAL A 509 18.79 34.74 -7.38
C VAL A 509 17.78 35.01 -6.26
N LEU A 510 18.20 34.99 -5.01
CA LEU A 510 17.32 35.31 -3.87
C LEU A 510 16.91 36.78 -3.84
N LYS A 511 17.82 37.72 -4.20
CA LYS A 511 17.52 39.15 -4.32
C LYS A 511 16.51 39.40 -5.45
N ASN A 512 16.70 38.77 -6.62
CA ASN A 512 15.82 38.92 -7.77
C ASN A 512 14.45 38.29 -7.56
N ALA A 513 14.37 37.15 -6.84
CA ALA A 513 13.10 36.52 -6.42
C ALA A 513 12.33 37.36 -5.38
N SER A 514 13.00 38.26 -4.67
CA SER A 514 12.39 39.18 -3.69
C SER A 514 11.96 40.54 -4.29
N ALA A 515 12.37 40.84 -5.52
CA ALA A 515 12.13 42.11 -6.20
C ALA A 515 10.98 42.05 -7.25
N SER A 516 10.36 40.88 -7.45
CA SER A 516 9.16 40.77 -8.29
C SER A 516 7.92 41.04 -7.44
N PRO A 517 6.96 41.88 -7.92
CA PRO A 517 5.82 42.40 -7.20
C PRO A 517 4.77 41.33 -6.80
#